data_ef4e197c94b83cf17df9aea3af27ecae
#
_entry.id   ef4e197c94b83cf17df9aea3af27ecae
#
_cell.length_a   1.000
_cell.length_b   1.000
_cell.length_c   1.000
_cell.angle_alpha   90.00
_cell.angle_beta   90.00
_cell.angle_gamma   90.00
#
_symmetry.space_group_name_H-M   'P 1'
#
loop_
_entity.id
_entity.type
_entity.pdbx_description
1 polymer ?
#
loop_
_entity_poly.entity_id
_entity_poly.type
_entity_poly.pdbx_seq_one_letter_code
_entity_poly.pdbx_strand_id
1 'polypeptide(L)'
;MLKIVKEDYESQLKRFKDVELCQMRQEELKKYNSKLQQIRDEYENEYKKKDERLKAKEKELNERISNREKEIEMELHKHRQRRIKHISVITVS
;
A
#
# COMPACT_ATOMS: atom_id res chain seq x y z
N MET A 1 56.83 4.09 -40.09
CA MET A 1 56.23 5.32 -39.51
C MET A 1 54.76 5.45 -39.75
N LEU A 2 54.28 5.39 -40.96
CA LEU A 2 52.83 5.52 -41.29
C LEU A 2 51.98 4.42 -40.61
N LYS A 3 52.47 3.20 -40.51
CA LYS A 3 51.80 2.08 -39.86
C LYS A 3 51.63 2.28 -38.35
N ILE A 4 52.61 2.81 -37.64
CA ILE A 4 52.59 3.09 -36.23
C ILE A 4 51.60 4.23 -35.90
N VAL A 5 51.56 5.26 -36.70
CA VAL A 5 50.62 6.39 -36.57
C VAL A 5 49.17 5.92 -36.77
N LYS A 6 48.94 5.02 -37.76
CA LYS A 6 47.61 4.46 -38.03
C LYS A 6 47.13 3.58 -36.89
N GLU A 7 47.98 2.71 -36.34
CA GLU A 7 47.66 1.84 -35.21
C GLU A 7 47.36 2.66 -33.94
N ASP A 8 48.12 3.72 -33.73
CA ASP A 8 47.90 4.62 -32.59
C ASP A 8 46.55 5.37 -32.71
N TYR A 9 46.23 5.86 -33.90
CA TYR A 9 44.94 6.48 -34.20
C TYR A 9 43.78 5.50 -34.01
N GLU A 10 43.87 4.28 -34.49
CA GLU A 10 42.87 3.24 -34.33
C GLU A 10 42.68 2.88 -32.84
N SER A 11 43.76 2.81 -32.08
CA SER A 11 43.72 2.57 -30.63
C SER A 11 43.03 3.70 -29.89
N GLN A 12 43.32 4.95 -30.23
CA GLN A 12 42.64 6.12 -29.62
C GLN A 12 41.15 6.15 -29.97
N LEU A 13 40.78 5.84 -31.21
CA LEU A 13 39.39 5.78 -31.63
C LEU A 13 38.62 4.69 -30.91
N LYS A 14 39.23 3.53 -30.70
CA LYS A 14 38.64 2.43 -29.94
C LYS A 14 38.40 2.83 -28.48
N ARG A 15 39.35 3.47 -27.83
CA ARG A 15 39.21 3.99 -26.45
C ARG A 15 38.08 4.99 -26.35
N PHE A 16 37.96 5.88 -27.31
CA PHE A 16 36.90 6.87 -27.35
C PHE A 16 35.52 6.21 -27.45
N LYS A 17 35.37 5.24 -28.35
CA LYS A 17 34.14 4.47 -28.49
C LYS A 17 33.79 3.68 -27.23
N ASP A 18 34.76 3.04 -26.60
CA ASP A 18 34.55 2.28 -25.34
C ASP A 18 34.10 3.19 -24.22
N VAL A 19 34.65 4.39 -24.10
CA VAL A 19 34.22 5.41 -23.11
C VAL A 19 32.80 5.89 -23.38
N GLU A 20 32.46 6.19 -24.65
CA GLU A 20 31.11 6.58 -25.02
C GLU A 20 30.09 5.49 -24.73
N LEU A 21 30.38 4.27 -25.09
CA LEU A 21 29.50 3.12 -24.80
C LEU A 21 29.31 2.94 -23.30
N CYS A 22 30.36 3.07 -22.51
CA CYS A 22 30.28 2.99 -21.05
C CYS A 22 29.38 4.09 -20.48
N GLN A 23 29.53 5.32 -20.95
CA GLN A 23 28.70 6.45 -20.54
C GLN A 23 27.21 6.22 -20.91
N MET A 24 26.95 5.77 -22.13
CA MET A 24 25.59 5.44 -22.58
C MET A 24 24.95 4.37 -21.72
N ARG A 25 25.69 3.31 -21.40
CA ARG A 25 25.20 2.24 -20.50
C ARG A 25 24.88 2.77 -19.10
N GLN A 26 25.72 3.64 -18.56
CA GLN A 26 25.49 4.25 -17.25
C GLN A 26 24.25 5.14 -17.25
N GLU A 27 24.05 5.93 -18.30
CA GLU A 27 22.88 6.78 -18.46
C GLU A 27 21.60 5.95 -18.58
N GLU A 28 21.62 4.90 -19.39
CA GLU A 28 20.50 3.98 -19.53
C GLU A 28 20.18 3.27 -18.21
N LEU A 29 21.20 2.85 -17.47
CA LEU A 29 21.02 2.22 -16.17
C LEU A 29 20.40 3.20 -15.16
N LYS A 30 20.82 4.45 -15.14
CA LYS A 30 20.22 5.49 -14.30
C LYS A 30 18.76 5.71 -14.64
N LYS A 31 18.41 5.80 -15.91
CA LYS A 31 17.03 5.93 -16.37
C LYS A 31 16.19 4.74 -15.94
N TYR A 32 16.70 3.54 -16.10
CA TYR A 32 16.04 2.31 -15.70
C TYR A 32 15.78 2.28 -14.19
N ASN A 33 16.80 2.57 -13.39
CA ASN A 33 16.69 2.61 -11.94
C ASN A 33 15.71 3.70 -11.46
N SER A 34 15.70 4.85 -12.12
CA SER A 34 14.76 5.93 -11.82
C SER A 34 13.32 5.50 -12.10
N LYS A 35 13.07 4.84 -13.22
CA LYS A 35 11.74 4.29 -13.54
C LYS A 35 11.29 3.22 -12.56
N LEU A 36 12.20 2.33 -12.16
CA LEU A 36 11.89 1.32 -11.13
C LEU A 36 11.52 1.95 -9.81
N GLN A 37 12.25 2.97 -9.39
CA GLN A 37 11.94 3.68 -8.14
C GLN A 37 10.60 4.38 -8.22
N GLN A 38 10.29 5.00 -9.34
CA GLN A 38 8.99 5.64 -9.56
C GLN A 38 7.84 4.63 -9.48
N ILE A 39 7.99 3.47 -10.11
CA ILE A 39 6.99 2.39 -10.05
C ILE A 39 6.81 1.89 -8.62
N ARG A 40 7.89 1.69 -7.88
CA ARG A 40 7.83 1.29 -6.47
C ARG A 40 7.10 2.31 -5.62
N ASP A 41 7.39 3.60 -5.81
CA ASP A 41 6.74 4.68 -5.08
C ASP A 41 5.24 4.75 -5.38
N GLU A 42 4.84 4.57 -6.63
CA GLU A 42 3.45 4.49 -7.05
C GLU A 42 2.73 3.31 -6.39
N TYR A 43 3.35 2.12 -6.39
CA TYR A 43 2.81 0.94 -5.72
C TYR A 43 2.66 1.13 -4.21
N GLU A 44 3.66 1.70 -3.56
CA GLU A 44 3.60 1.99 -2.12
C GLU A 44 2.48 2.97 -1.80
N ASN A 45 2.29 4.02 -2.61
CA ASN A 45 1.22 4.98 -2.43
C ASN A 45 -0.15 4.35 -2.62
N GLU A 46 -0.33 3.52 -3.65
CA GLU A 46 -1.58 2.79 -3.87
C GLU A 46 -1.87 1.81 -2.73
N TYR A 47 -0.85 1.10 -2.26
CA TYR A 47 -0.98 0.18 -1.15
C TYR A 47 -1.40 0.90 0.14
N LYS A 48 -0.78 2.02 0.45
CA LYS A 48 -1.15 2.86 1.60
C LYS A 48 -2.59 3.32 1.53
N LYS A 49 -3.03 3.79 0.36
CA LYS A 49 -4.43 4.21 0.14
C LYS A 49 -5.42 3.07 0.35
N LYS A 50 -5.11 1.89 -0.15
CA LYS A 50 -5.94 0.70 0.04
C LYS A 50 -5.99 0.29 1.51
N ASP A 51 -4.85 0.29 2.19
CA ASP A 51 -4.75 -0.04 3.61
C ASP A 51 -5.56 0.94 4.47
N GLU A 52 -5.46 2.23 4.20
CA GLU A 52 -6.25 3.26 4.88
C GLU A 52 -7.75 3.07 4.67
N ARG A 53 -8.18 2.75 3.44
CA ARG A 53 -9.58 2.47 3.13
C ARG A 53 -10.08 1.23 3.87
N LEU A 54 -9.28 0.17 3.91
CA LEU A 54 -9.63 -1.06 4.63
C LEU A 54 -9.73 -0.81 6.13
N LYS A 55 -8.81 -0.08 6.71
CA LYS A 55 -8.85 0.31 8.13
C LYS A 55 -10.07 1.17 8.45
N ALA A 56 -10.42 2.10 7.58
CA ALA A 56 -11.62 2.92 7.74
C ALA A 56 -12.90 2.07 7.68
N LYS A 57 -12.98 1.12 6.76
CA LYS A 57 -14.11 0.18 6.66
C LYS A 57 -14.21 -0.74 7.88
N GLU A 58 -13.09 -1.24 8.34
CA GLU A 58 -13.02 -2.08 9.55
C GLU A 58 -13.51 -1.31 10.77
N LYS A 59 -13.07 -0.07 10.94
CA LYS A 59 -13.53 0.80 12.02
C LYS A 59 -15.03 1.05 11.94
N GLU A 60 -15.56 1.37 10.77
CA GLU A 60 -16.98 1.57 10.54
C GLU A 60 -17.78 0.32 10.87
N LEU A 61 -17.31 -0.84 10.42
CA LEU A 61 -17.95 -2.12 10.70
C LEU A 61 -17.96 -2.42 12.22
N ASN A 62 -16.86 -2.21 12.91
CA ASN A 62 -16.75 -2.41 14.34
C ASN A 62 -17.70 -1.46 15.11
N GLU A 63 -17.85 -0.22 14.67
CA GLU A 63 -18.81 0.72 15.25
C GLU A 63 -20.26 0.26 15.04
N ARG A 64 -20.59 -0.26 13.86
CA ARG A 64 -21.92 -0.83 13.58
C ARG A 64 -22.21 -2.05 14.46
N ILE A 65 -21.24 -2.95 14.59
CA ILE A 65 -21.37 -4.13 15.45
C ILE A 65 -21.57 -3.70 16.90
N SER A 66 -20.78 -2.77 17.40
CA SER A 66 -20.90 -2.25 18.77
C SER A 66 -22.27 -1.62 19.02
N ASN A 67 -22.76 -0.82 18.08
CA ASN A 67 -24.08 -0.20 18.17
C ASN A 67 -25.19 -1.25 18.16
N ARG A 68 -25.06 -2.27 17.33
CA ARG A 68 -26.03 -3.36 17.27
C ARG A 68 -26.06 -4.17 18.55
N GLU A 69 -24.90 -4.47 19.14
CA GLU A 69 -24.80 -5.12 20.43
C GLU A 69 -25.48 -4.33 21.53
N LYS A 70 -25.30 -3.02 21.58
CA LYS A 70 -25.98 -2.13 22.53
C LYS A 70 -27.50 -2.14 22.33
N GLU A 71 -27.97 -2.10 21.10
CA GLU A 71 -29.40 -2.20 20.78
C GLU A 71 -30.00 -3.53 21.27
N ILE A 72 -29.32 -4.63 21.03
CA ILE A 72 -29.72 -5.94 21.47
C ILE A 72 -29.77 -6.03 23.01
N GLU A 73 -28.75 -5.50 23.69
CA GLU A 73 -28.73 -5.43 25.15
C GLU A 73 -29.89 -4.61 25.72
N MET A 74 -30.20 -3.49 25.09
CA MET A 74 -31.34 -2.66 25.50
C MET A 74 -32.68 -3.38 25.26
N GLU A 75 -32.85 -4.07 24.14
CA GLU A 75 -34.05 -4.86 23.86
C GLU A 75 -34.21 -6.00 24.86
N LEU A 76 -33.12 -6.72 25.16
CA LEU A 76 -33.11 -7.80 26.15
C LEU A 76 -33.45 -7.26 27.55
N HIS A 77 -32.92 -6.12 27.92
CA HIS A 77 -33.20 -5.47 29.21
C HIS A 77 -34.68 -5.11 29.33
N LYS A 78 -35.25 -4.51 28.29
CA LYS A 78 -36.69 -4.18 28.23
C LYS A 78 -37.55 -5.44 28.31
N HIS A 79 -37.15 -6.49 27.63
CA HIS A 79 -37.85 -7.75 27.65
C HIS A 79 -37.83 -8.42 29.06
N ARG A 80 -36.69 -8.40 29.72
CA ARG A 80 -36.55 -8.86 31.11
C ARG A 80 -37.41 -8.06 32.08
N GLN A 81 -37.45 -6.74 31.95
CA GLN A 81 -38.28 -5.88 32.78
C GLN A 81 -39.79 -6.17 32.59
N ARG A 82 -40.23 -6.33 31.35
CA ARG A 82 -41.61 -6.73 31.06
C ARG A 82 -41.95 -8.07 31.67
N ARG A 83 -41.07 -9.04 31.61
CA ARG A 83 -41.23 -10.35 32.20
C ARG A 83 -41.31 -10.29 33.72
N ILE A 84 -40.47 -9.50 34.37
CA ILE A 84 -40.48 -9.29 35.82
C ILE A 84 -41.79 -8.64 36.24
N LYS A 85 -42.25 -7.60 35.57
CA LYS A 85 -43.55 -6.97 35.83
C LYS A 85 -44.71 -7.93 35.71
N HIS A 86 -44.70 -8.76 34.66
CA HIS A 86 -45.72 -9.78 34.45
C HIS A 86 -45.76 -10.81 35.57
N ILE A 87 -44.62 -11.32 36.00
CA ILE A 87 -44.53 -12.24 37.15
C ILE A 87 -44.98 -11.57 38.42
N SER A 88 -44.60 -10.32 38.67
CA SER A 88 -45.02 -9.54 39.84
C SER A 88 -46.55 -9.36 39.89
N VAL A 89 -47.19 -9.05 38.78
CA VAL A 89 -48.63 -8.94 38.65
C VAL A 89 -49.34 -10.28 38.95
N ILE A 90 -48.83 -11.38 38.47
CA ILE A 90 -49.34 -12.71 38.71
C ILE A 90 -49.19 -13.13 40.20
N THR A 91 -48.07 -12.77 40.81
CA THR A 91 -47.77 -13.12 42.18
C THR A 91 -48.60 -12.32 43.17
N VAL A 92 -48.96 -11.08 42.85
CA VAL A 92 -49.80 -10.20 43.69
C VAL A 92 -51.30 -10.46 43.52
N SER A 93 -51.67 -10.93 42.36
CA SER A 93 -53.05 -11.30 42.08
C SER A 93 -53.42 -12.69 42.56
#